data_144f4539e60fd703dc3f990e1d23470c
#
_entry.id   144f4539e60fd703dc3f990e1d23470c
#
_cell.length_a   1.000
_cell.length_b   1.000
_cell.length_c   1.000
_cell.angle_alpha   90.00
_cell.angle_beta   90.00
_cell.angle_gamma   90.00
#
_symmetry.space_group_name_H-M   'P 1'
#
loop_
_entity.id
_entity.type
_entity.pdbx_description
1 polymer ?
#
loop_
_entity_poly.entity_id
_entity_poly.type
_entity_poly.pdbx_seq_one_letter_code
_entity_poly.pdbx_strand_id
1 'polypeptide(L)'
;MEAIVFEEFGGPEVLNPARVEEPYPGPGQVRVKVVAAGVNPMDYKIRNGWMEDMFPTSLPAIPGVEFAGVVDRIGEGVTGLTVGDEVLGWSETGSYAEYALADAALVAAKPAELSWEDAAALTIATNTAQRVLDELAVGAGDTLLLHGAAGAVGSAAVQLAAARGATVIGTASAVNHDYLRVIGATPVEYGEGLVGRVREAAPQGVDAVFDVAGRGALPDSIELRGGTTDRIVTISDQDAAAHGVVFSGGGARSKEQLAEHARLAAEGGLRVQVERALPLVDAADAQRLSEAGHVRGKLVLLP
;
A
#
# COMPACT_ATOMS: atom_id res chain seq x y z
N MET A 1 21.33 13.45 -9.75
CA MET A 1 19.90 13.24 -10.01
C MET A 1 19.06 14.22 -9.22
N GLU A 2 17.87 14.57 -9.71
CA GLU A 2 16.86 15.29 -8.93
C GLU A 2 16.15 14.31 -7.99
N ALA A 3 15.89 14.75 -6.75
CA ALA A 3 15.20 13.96 -5.72
C ALA A 3 14.47 14.89 -4.73
N ILE A 4 13.52 14.33 -4.00
CA ILE A 4 12.95 14.98 -2.82
C ILE A 4 13.70 14.48 -1.59
N VAL A 5 14.18 15.41 -0.77
CA VAL A 5 15.01 15.10 0.40
C VAL A 5 14.41 15.77 1.64
N PHE A 6 14.51 15.12 2.80
CA PHE A 6 14.29 15.72 4.10
C PHE A 6 15.53 15.53 4.99
N GLU A 7 15.92 16.59 5.71
CA GLU A 7 17.13 16.64 6.54
C GLU A 7 16.80 16.59 8.03
N GLU A 8 15.52 16.73 8.37
CA GLU A 8 14.98 16.64 9.74
C GLU A 8 13.58 16.04 9.71
N PHE A 9 13.16 15.45 10.82
CA PHE A 9 11.78 14.98 10.96
C PHE A 9 10.84 16.17 11.12
N GLY A 10 9.64 16.08 10.54
CA GLY A 10 8.68 17.17 10.61
C GLY A 10 7.47 16.97 9.69
N GLY A 11 6.70 18.02 9.51
CA GLY A 11 5.56 18.05 8.58
C GLY A 11 5.97 18.06 7.10
N PRO A 12 5.01 18.16 6.17
CA PRO A 12 5.31 18.12 4.72
C PRO A 12 6.29 19.22 4.25
N GLU A 13 6.45 20.29 5.01
CA GLU A 13 7.35 21.42 4.73
C GLU A 13 8.84 21.06 4.77
N VAL A 14 9.22 19.92 5.39
CA VAL A 14 10.62 19.47 5.40
C VAL A 14 11.04 18.78 4.11
N LEU A 15 10.09 18.49 3.21
CA LEU A 15 10.34 17.88 1.90
C LEU A 15 10.80 18.93 0.90
N ASN A 16 12.04 18.85 0.46
CA ASN A 16 12.64 19.81 -0.45
C ASN A 16 13.19 19.13 -1.70
N PRO A 17 12.97 19.70 -2.90
CA PRO A 17 13.71 19.31 -4.09
C PRO A 17 15.21 19.55 -3.90
N ALA A 18 16.01 18.54 -4.21
CA ALA A 18 17.47 18.63 -4.12
C ALA A 18 18.15 17.87 -5.26
N ARG A 19 19.36 18.31 -5.58
CA ARG A 19 20.24 17.58 -6.50
C ARG A 19 21.22 16.76 -5.70
N VAL A 20 21.13 15.43 -5.82
CA VAL A 20 21.94 14.47 -5.08
C VAL A 20 22.78 13.62 -6.05
N GLU A 21 23.78 12.91 -5.51
CA GLU A 21 24.55 11.95 -6.28
C GLU A 21 23.64 10.79 -6.76
N GLU A 22 23.90 10.33 -7.99
CA GLU A 22 23.20 9.15 -8.51
C GLU A 22 23.69 7.89 -7.78
N PRO A 23 22.80 7.05 -7.25
CA PRO A 23 23.23 5.84 -6.58
C PRO A 23 23.80 4.84 -7.58
N TYR A 24 24.79 4.05 -7.15
CA TYR A 24 25.40 3.01 -7.97
C TYR A 24 25.04 1.62 -7.44
N PRO A 25 24.53 0.69 -8.29
CA PRO A 25 24.08 -0.62 -7.82
C PRO A 25 25.25 -1.47 -7.37
N GLY A 26 25.18 -2.01 -6.16
CA GLY A 26 26.05 -3.03 -5.63
C GLY A 26 25.72 -4.44 -6.13
N PRO A 27 26.41 -5.47 -5.62
CA PRO A 27 26.11 -6.86 -5.95
C PRO A 27 24.65 -7.22 -5.61
N GLY A 28 23.96 -7.88 -6.55
CA GLY A 28 22.55 -8.27 -6.39
C GLY A 28 21.53 -7.14 -6.59
N GLN A 29 21.97 -5.90 -6.78
CA GLN A 29 21.07 -4.76 -6.98
C GLN A 29 20.94 -4.36 -8.45
N VAL A 30 19.84 -3.73 -8.76
CA VAL A 30 19.64 -2.98 -10.01
C VAL A 30 19.38 -1.51 -9.69
N ARG A 31 19.81 -0.63 -10.58
CA ARG A 31 19.35 0.77 -10.58
C ARG A 31 18.22 0.90 -11.59
N VAL A 32 17.16 1.53 -11.13
CA VAL A 32 15.96 1.77 -11.93
C VAL A 32 15.81 3.27 -12.13
N LYS A 33 15.65 3.70 -13.40
CA LYS A 33 15.16 5.02 -13.72
C LYS A 33 13.67 5.03 -13.40
N VAL A 34 13.29 5.74 -12.35
CA VAL A 34 11.91 5.81 -11.87
C VAL A 34 11.08 6.60 -12.88
N VAL A 35 9.95 6.06 -13.28
CA VAL A 35 8.95 6.73 -14.12
C VAL A 35 7.74 7.13 -13.28
N ALA A 36 7.40 6.31 -12.29
CA ALA A 36 6.33 6.59 -11.34
C ALA A 36 6.66 6.01 -9.96
N ALA A 37 6.39 6.75 -8.90
CA ALA A 37 6.59 6.36 -7.51
C ALA A 37 5.26 6.41 -6.74
N GLY A 38 4.90 5.32 -6.04
CA GLY A 38 3.68 5.29 -5.23
C GLY A 38 3.86 6.05 -3.91
N VAL A 39 2.82 6.79 -3.51
CA VAL A 39 2.76 7.49 -2.22
C VAL A 39 1.97 6.67 -1.21
N ASN A 40 2.56 6.45 -0.04
CA ASN A 40 1.98 5.63 1.02
C ASN A 40 1.85 6.41 2.34
N PRO A 41 0.88 6.05 3.20
CA PRO A 41 0.84 6.58 4.57
C PRO A 41 2.13 6.33 5.36
N MET A 42 2.87 5.26 5.05
CA MET A 42 4.16 4.97 5.67
C MET A 42 5.18 6.09 5.40
N ASP A 43 5.18 6.68 4.21
CA ASP A 43 6.15 7.71 3.83
C ASP A 43 6.06 8.95 4.73
N TYR A 44 4.84 9.45 5.02
CA TYR A 44 4.68 10.58 5.93
C TYR A 44 4.92 10.19 7.40
N LYS A 45 4.60 8.95 7.80
CA LYS A 45 4.88 8.46 9.16
C LYS A 45 6.38 8.36 9.41
N ILE A 46 7.17 7.92 8.44
CA ILE A 46 8.64 7.93 8.49
C ILE A 46 9.14 9.36 8.55
N ARG A 47 8.69 10.23 7.65
CA ARG A 47 9.09 11.65 7.63
C ARG A 47 8.80 12.37 8.95
N ASN A 48 7.69 12.04 9.63
CA ASN A 48 7.36 12.60 10.95
C ASN A 48 8.19 11.98 12.09
N GLY A 49 9.01 10.96 11.84
CA GLY A 49 9.75 10.24 12.87
C GLY A 49 8.90 9.28 13.72
N TRP A 50 7.65 9.03 13.34
CA TRP A 50 6.74 8.18 14.13
C TRP A 50 7.06 6.69 14.02
N MET A 51 7.96 6.31 13.12
CA MET A 51 8.31 4.92 12.85
C MET A 51 9.78 4.60 13.16
N GLU A 52 10.51 5.48 13.86
CA GLU A 52 11.94 5.32 14.14
C GLU A 52 12.29 4.00 14.85
N ASP A 53 11.45 3.54 15.76
CA ASP A 53 11.65 2.26 16.45
C ASP A 53 11.56 1.04 15.51
N MET A 54 10.84 1.18 14.40
CA MET A 54 10.54 0.11 13.44
C MET A 54 11.33 0.24 12.14
N PHE A 55 11.55 1.47 11.71
CA PHE A 55 12.27 1.85 10.49
C PHE A 55 13.22 3.01 10.77
N PRO A 56 14.39 2.76 11.42
CA PRO A 56 15.37 3.80 11.71
C PRO A 56 15.80 4.50 10.43
N THR A 57 15.71 5.82 10.40
CA THR A 57 15.96 6.64 9.21
C THR A 57 17.22 7.47 9.36
N SER A 58 18.20 7.23 8.50
CA SER A 58 19.41 8.05 8.43
C SER A 58 19.16 9.31 7.60
N LEU A 59 19.30 10.46 8.22
CA LEU A 59 19.15 11.77 7.56
C LEU A 59 20.48 12.26 6.97
N PRO A 60 20.50 12.96 5.82
CA PRO A 60 19.35 13.27 4.97
C PRO A 60 18.78 12.03 4.27
N ALA A 61 17.47 11.97 4.05
CA ALA A 61 16.79 10.83 3.46
C ALA A 61 15.90 11.20 2.27
N ILE A 62 15.77 10.28 1.33
CA ILE A 62 14.82 10.35 0.21
C ILE A 62 13.63 9.47 0.56
N PRO A 63 12.38 9.98 0.59
CA PRO A 63 11.22 9.16 0.89
C PRO A 63 10.80 8.25 -0.27
N GLY A 64 9.79 7.40 0.00
CA GLY A 64 9.19 6.50 -0.97
C GLY A 64 9.78 5.09 -0.95
N VAL A 65 8.89 4.10 -1.04
CA VAL A 65 9.24 2.68 -0.85
C VAL A 65 8.92 1.79 -2.04
N GLU A 66 8.27 2.34 -3.07
CA GLU A 66 7.88 1.58 -4.27
C GLU A 66 7.96 2.43 -5.53
N PHE A 67 8.17 1.76 -6.64
CA PHE A 67 8.29 2.39 -7.94
C PHE A 67 7.78 1.52 -9.08
N ALA A 68 7.56 2.14 -10.24
CA ALA A 68 7.59 1.55 -11.57
C ALA A 68 8.60 2.34 -12.42
N GLY A 69 9.41 1.66 -13.23
CA GLY A 69 10.47 2.32 -14.00
C GLY A 69 11.22 1.36 -14.91
N VAL A 70 12.36 1.82 -15.42
CA VAL A 70 13.20 1.09 -16.37
C VAL A 70 14.55 0.80 -15.76
N VAL A 71 15.00 -0.45 -15.82
CA VAL A 71 16.36 -0.84 -15.40
C VAL A 71 17.37 -0.11 -16.26
N ASP A 72 18.23 0.71 -15.67
CA ASP A 72 19.28 1.44 -16.40
C ASP A 72 20.69 0.97 -16.06
N ARG A 73 20.89 0.32 -14.91
CA ARG A 73 22.16 -0.32 -14.52
C ARG A 73 21.94 -1.60 -13.74
N ILE A 74 22.87 -2.52 -13.87
CA ILE A 74 22.82 -3.84 -13.22
C ILE A 74 24.12 -4.01 -12.41
N GLY A 75 23.96 -4.42 -11.15
CA GLY A 75 25.06 -4.79 -10.27
C GLY A 75 25.60 -6.18 -10.53
N GLU A 76 26.72 -6.50 -9.91
CA GLU A 76 27.37 -7.81 -10.05
C GLU A 76 26.45 -8.95 -9.57
N GLY A 77 26.45 -10.07 -10.27
CA GLY A 77 25.71 -11.29 -9.89
C GLY A 77 24.22 -11.28 -10.21
N VAL A 78 23.65 -10.18 -10.70
CA VAL A 78 22.26 -10.13 -11.12
C VAL A 78 22.02 -10.96 -12.36
N THR A 79 20.99 -11.78 -12.33
CA THR A 79 20.54 -12.62 -13.46
C THR A 79 19.03 -12.42 -13.70
N GLY A 80 18.61 -12.64 -14.95
CA GLY A 80 17.19 -12.58 -15.32
C GLY A 80 16.61 -11.17 -15.48
N LEU A 81 17.45 -10.12 -15.39
CA LEU A 81 17.13 -8.74 -15.73
C LEU A 81 18.18 -8.18 -16.68
N THR A 82 17.75 -7.30 -17.58
CA THR A 82 18.60 -6.59 -18.54
C THR A 82 18.33 -5.09 -18.50
N VAL A 83 19.32 -4.29 -18.90
CA VAL A 83 19.13 -2.85 -19.09
C VAL A 83 18.06 -2.64 -20.17
N GLY A 84 17.08 -1.79 -19.86
CA GLY A 84 15.91 -1.54 -20.69
C GLY A 84 14.64 -2.28 -20.25
N ASP A 85 14.73 -3.23 -19.32
CA ASP A 85 13.55 -3.92 -18.79
C ASP A 85 12.64 -2.96 -18.05
N GLU A 86 11.35 -3.00 -18.35
CA GLU A 86 10.29 -2.29 -17.62
C GLU A 86 9.90 -3.09 -16.38
N VAL A 87 9.94 -2.46 -15.21
CA VAL A 87 9.82 -3.15 -13.92
C VAL A 87 8.99 -2.35 -12.91
N LEU A 88 8.49 -3.08 -11.89
CA LEU A 88 7.94 -2.50 -10.66
C LEU A 88 8.51 -3.25 -9.45
N GLY A 89 8.59 -2.58 -8.30
CA GLY A 89 9.18 -3.20 -7.11
C GLY A 89 9.36 -2.24 -5.94
N TRP A 90 10.15 -2.70 -4.96
CA TRP A 90 10.46 -1.95 -3.75
C TRP A 90 11.79 -1.22 -3.91
N SER A 91 11.82 0.05 -3.49
CA SER A 91 13.04 0.84 -3.39
C SER A 91 13.79 0.58 -2.09
N GLU A 92 15.12 0.57 -2.16
CA GLU A 92 16.03 0.53 -1.01
C GLU A 92 16.62 1.92 -0.68
N THR A 93 16.55 2.88 -1.60
CA THR A 93 17.19 4.19 -1.47
C THR A 93 16.22 5.37 -1.52
N GLY A 94 14.92 5.09 -1.40
CA GLY A 94 13.87 6.07 -1.67
C GLY A 94 13.49 6.10 -3.17
N SER A 95 12.18 6.25 -3.44
CA SER A 95 11.66 6.28 -4.81
C SER A 95 11.20 7.69 -5.26
N TYR A 96 11.25 8.70 -4.37
CA TYR A 96 10.95 10.08 -4.77
C TYR A 96 12.18 10.72 -5.40
N ALA A 97 12.68 10.13 -6.46
CA ALA A 97 13.88 10.50 -7.18
C ALA A 97 13.86 9.99 -8.63
N GLU A 98 14.72 10.55 -9.49
CA GLU A 98 14.88 10.07 -10.86
C GLU A 98 15.42 8.63 -10.95
N TYR A 99 16.21 8.20 -9.94
CA TYR A 99 16.79 6.85 -9.87
C TYR A 99 16.67 6.28 -8.46
N ALA A 100 16.40 4.98 -8.39
CA ALA A 100 16.36 4.22 -7.15
C ALA A 100 17.12 2.91 -7.29
N LEU A 101 17.69 2.40 -6.19
CA LEU A 101 18.21 1.04 -6.12
C LEU A 101 17.14 0.08 -5.61
N ALA A 102 17.21 -1.14 -6.11
CA ALA A 102 16.34 -2.23 -5.69
C ALA A 102 17.12 -3.56 -5.67
N ASP A 103 16.74 -4.44 -4.76
CA ASP A 103 17.16 -5.84 -4.80
C ASP A 103 16.55 -6.50 -6.06
N ALA A 104 17.40 -7.02 -6.94
CA ALA A 104 16.96 -7.67 -8.17
C ALA A 104 16.04 -8.89 -7.93
N ALA A 105 16.17 -9.53 -6.76
CA ALA A 105 15.29 -10.63 -6.36
C ALA A 105 13.86 -10.18 -5.99
N LEU A 106 13.63 -8.88 -5.78
CA LEU A 106 12.34 -8.29 -5.38
C LEU A 106 11.72 -7.42 -6.48
N VAL A 107 12.29 -7.41 -7.67
CA VAL A 107 11.79 -6.64 -8.82
C VAL A 107 11.03 -7.56 -9.77
N ALA A 108 9.83 -7.18 -10.16
CA ALA A 108 8.99 -7.90 -11.12
C ALA A 108 8.90 -7.16 -12.45
N ALA A 109 8.74 -7.90 -13.56
CA ALA A 109 8.49 -7.31 -14.87
C ALA A 109 7.15 -6.57 -14.87
N LYS A 110 7.11 -5.37 -15.43
CA LYS A 110 5.88 -4.63 -15.67
C LYS A 110 5.23 -5.13 -16.97
N PRO A 111 3.98 -5.63 -16.92
CA PRO A 111 3.24 -5.92 -18.15
C PRO A 111 3.08 -4.67 -19.02
N ALA A 112 3.17 -4.85 -20.33
CA ALA A 112 3.07 -3.75 -21.30
C ALA A 112 1.71 -3.04 -21.28
N GLU A 113 0.66 -3.76 -20.89
CA GLU A 113 -0.72 -3.27 -20.80
C GLU A 113 -0.94 -2.30 -19.64
N LEU A 114 -0.07 -2.31 -18.62
CA LEU A 114 -0.20 -1.39 -17.49
C LEU A 114 0.44 -0.04 -17.82
N SER A 115 -0.25 1.03 -17.45
CA SER A 115 0.38 2.35 -17.35
C SER A 115 1.46 2.35 -16.25
N TRP A 116 2.37 3.32 -16.28
CA TRP A 116 3.39 3.47 -15.25
C TRP A 116 2.76 3.77 -13.90
N GLU A 117 1.72 4.60 -13.89
CA GLU A 117 0.98 5.00 -12.71
C GLU A 117 0.25 3.81 -12.07
N ASP A 118 -0.44 2.98 -12.87
CA ASP A 118 -1.11 1.79 -12.37
C ASP A 118 -0.09 0.78 -11.83
N ALA A 119 1.04 0.58 -12.50
CA ALA A 119 2.11 -0.30 -12.03
C ALA A 119 2.71 0.18 -10.69
N ALA A 120 2.99 1.50 -10.54
CA ALA A 120 3.49 2.08 -9.29
C ALA A 120 2.49 2.03 -8.13
N ALA A 121 1.19 1.85 -8.42
CA ALA A 121 0.15 1.74 -7.41
C ALA A 121 0.06 0.34 -6.77
N LEU A 122 0.66 -0.70 -7.37
CA LEU A 122 0.42 -2.09 -7.00
C LEU A 122 1.27 -2.57 -5.82
N THR A 123 2.57 -2.31 -5.85
CA THR A 123 3.58 -3.03 -5.04
C THR A 123 3.22 -3.11 -3.55
N ILE A 124 3.08 -1.98 -2.88
CA ILE A 124 2.76 -1.94 -1.44
C ILE A 124 1.31 -2.33 -1.18
N ALA A 125 0.40 -1.85 -2.01
CA ALA A 125 -1.04 -2.09 -1.80
C ALA A 125 -1.38 -3.58 -1.85
N THR A 126 -0.93 -4.27 -2.89
CA THR A 126 -1.27 -5.68 -3.11
C THR A 126 -0.49 -6.62 -2.19
N ASN A 127 0.79 -6.34 -1.94
CA ASN A 127 1.59 -7.14 -0.99
C ASN A 127 1.03 -7.05 0.43
N THR A 128 0.64 -5.86 0.89
CA THR A 128 0.04 -5.67 2.21
C THR A 128 -1.32 -6.37 2.30
N ALA A 129 -2.17 -6.20 1.29
CA ALA A 129 -3.47 -6.85 1.25
C ALA A 129 -3.35 -8.38 1.28
N GLN A 130 -2.51 -8.96 0.42
CA GLN A 130 -2.27 -10.40 0.33
C GLN A 130 -1.78 -10.95 1.67
N ARG A 131 -0.75 -10.34 2.25
CA ARG A 131 -0.14 -10.75 3.51
C ARG A 131 -1.15 -10.80 4.66
N VAL A 132 -1.96 -9.75 4.83
CA VAL A 132 -2.94 -9.71 5.92
C VAL A 132 -4.10 -10.67 5.69
N LEU A 133 -4.55 -10.85 4.44
CA LEU A 133 -5.56 -11.86 4.12
C LEU A 133 -5.05 -13.29 4.40
N ASP A 134 -3.75 -13.56 4.20
CA ASP A 134 -3.12 -14.83 4.54
C ASP A 134 -3.00 -15.01 6.06
N GLU A 135 -2.58 -13.97 6.78
CA GLU A 135 -2.50 -13.94 8.25
C GLU A 135 -3.86 -14.18 8.92
N LEU A 136 -4.92 -13.59 8.35
CA LEU A 136 -6.30 -13.81 8.77
C LEU A 136 -6.87 -15.17 8.29
N ALA A 137 -6.15 -15.89 7.44
CA ALA A 137 -6.61 -17.12 6.80
C ALA A 137 -7.99 -16.94 6.10
N VAL A 138 -8.18 -15.81 5.42
CA VAL A 138 -9.44 -15.52 4.72
C VAL A 138 -9.60 -16.44 3.51
N GLY A 139 -10.73 -17.13 3.43
CA GLY A 139 -11.04 -18.09 2.39
C GLY A 139 -12.53 -18.15 2.01
N ALA A 140 -12.86 -19.16 1.21
CA ALA A 140 -14.22 -19.34 0.71
C ALA A 140 -15.23 -19.54 1.85
N GLY A 141 -16.33 -18.79 1.79
CA GLY A 141 -17.40 -18.82 2.79
C GLY A 141 -17.20 -17.89 3.99
N ASP A 142 -16.00 -17.31 4.18
CA ASP A 142 -15.79 -16.29 5.20
C ASP A 142 -16.52 -14.99 4.87
N THR A 143 -16.93 -14.26 5.90
CA THR A 143 -17.37 -12.86 5.84
C THR A 143 -16.27 -11.98 6.43
N LEU A 144 -15.60 -11.20 5.58
CA LEU A 144 -14.55 -10.25 5.96
C LEU A 144 -15.15 -8.85 6.14
N LEU A 145 -14.97 -8.27 7.34
CA LEU A 145 -15.16 -6.84 7.55
C LEU A 145 -13.85 -6.11 7.29
N LEU A 146 -13.87 -5.15 6.37
CA LEU A 146 -12.70 -4.40 5.93
C LEU A 146 -12.90 -2.91 6.17
N HIS A 147 -12.17 -2.35 7.14
CA HIS A 147 -12.19 -0.91 7.39
C HIS A 147 -11.23 -0.18 6.46
N GLY A 148 -11.69 0.96 5.88
CA GLY A 148 -10.89 1.72 4.92
C GLY A 148 -10.84 1.09 3.52
N ALA A 149 -11.92 0.41 3.10
CA ALA A 149 -12.00 -0.38 1.89
C ALA A 149 -11.78 0.39 0.58
N ALA A 150 -11.93 1.71 0.56
CA ALA A 150 -11.75 2.53 -0.64
C ALA A 150 -10.31 3.01 -0.87
N GLY A 151 -9.40 2.84 0.10
CA GLY A 151 -7.98 3.17 -0.04
C GLY A 151 -7.21 2.14 -0.89
N ALA A 152 -5.92 2.38 -1.13
CA ALA A 152 -5.10 1.51 -1.99
C ALA A 152 -5.05 0.06 -1.48
N VAL A 153 -4.64 -0.16 -0.23
CA VAL A 153 -4.61 -1.50 0.40
C VAL A 153 -6.00 -2.09 0.51
N GLY A 154 -6.98 -1.28 0.95
CA GLY A 154 -8.36 -1.73 1.13
C GLY A 154 -8.98 -2.23 -0.18
N SER A 155 -8.84 -1.49 -1.28
CA SER A 155 -9.40 -1.89 -2.58
C SER A 155 -8.73 -3.14 -3.15
N ALA A 156 -7.43 -3.30 -2.94
CA ALA A 156 -6.74 -4.54 -3.29
C ALA A 156 -7.25 -5.72 -2.45
N ALA A 157 -7.41 -5.52 -1.13
CA ALA A 157 -7.89 -6.55 -0.22
C ALA A 157 -9.34 -6.99 -0.53
N VAL A 158 -10.23 -6.05 -0.90
CA VAL A 158 -11.59 -6.39 -1.37
C VAL A 158 -11.54 -7.39 -2.51
N GLN A 159 -10.80 -7.07 -3.56
CA GLN A 159 -10.74 -7.87 -4.78
C GLN A 159 -10.07 -9.22 -4.54
N LEU A 160 -8.96 -9.24 -3.80
CA LEU A 160 -8.25 -10.49 -3.46
C LEU A 160 -9.08 -11.39 -2.55
N ALA A 161 -9.82 -10.85 -1.57
CA ALA A 161 -10.71 -11.62 -0.71
C ALA A 161 -11.91 -12.18 -1.49
N ALA A 162 -12.53 -11.37 -2.35
CA ALA A 162 -13.61 -11.82 -3.22
C ALA A 162 -13.15 -12.95 -4.18
N ALA A 163 -11.94 -12.85 -4.74
CA ALA A 163 -11.35 -13.89 -5.58
C ALA A 163 -11.10 -15.21 -4.81
N ARG A 164 -10.94 -15.17 -3.48
CA ARG A 164 -10.86 -16.33 -2.59
C ARG A 164 -12.23 -16.92 -2.24
N GLY A 165 -13.32 -16.29 -2.67
CA GLY A 165 -14.71 -16.72 -2.37
C GLY A 165 -15.24 -16.20 -1.03
N ALA A 166 -14.61 -15.18 -0.45
CA ALA A 166 -15.11 -14.52 0.76
C ALA A 166 -16.18 -13.46 0.40
N THR A 167 -17.13 -13.26 1.31
CA THR A 167 -18.04 -12.10 1.29
C THR A 167 -17.35 -10.92 1.96
N VAL A 168 -17.27 -9.77 1.29
CA VAL A 168 -16.57 -8.59 1.84
C VAL A 168 -17.58 -7.50 2.20
N ILE A 169 -17.57 -7.10 3.47
CA ILE A 169 -18.26 -5.89 3.96
C ILE A 169 -17.20 -4.81 4.09
N GLY A 170 -17.29 -3.77 3.25
CA GLY A 170 -16.28 -2.71 3.19
C GLY A 170 -16.77 -1.40 3.80
N THR A 171 -16.03 -0.84 4.77
CA THR A 171 -16.40 0.48 5.30
C THR A 171 -15.75 1.60 4.51
N ALA A 172 -16.54 2.59 4.10
CA ALA A 172 -16.10 3.81 3.45
C ALA A 172 -17.13 4.92 3.63
N SER A 173 -16.80 6.16 3.25
CA SER A 173 -17.78 7.24 3.11
C SER A 173 -18.76 6.94 1.97
N ALA A 174 -19.98 7.47 2.09
CA ALA A 174 -21.08 7.21 1.13
C ALA A 174 -20.69 7.48 -0.34
N VAL A 175 -19.84 8.48 -0.60
CA VAL A 175 -19.34 8.82 -1.95
C VAL A 175 -18.56 7.67 -2.61
N ASN A 176 -18.02 6.74 -1.83
CA ASN A 176 -17.25 5.60 -2.32
C ASN A 176 -18.07 4.29 -2.41
N HIS A 177 -19.36 4.29 -2.04
CA HIS A 177 -20.16 3.07 -1.99
C HIS A 177 -20.32 2.41 -3.37
N ASP A 178 -20.55 3.20 -4.43
CA ASP A 178 -20.67 2.61 -5.78
C ASP A 178 -19.35 2.03 -6.26
N TYR A 179 -18.23 2.67 -5.94
CA TYR A 179 -16.90 2.11 -6.21
C TYR A 179 -16.71 0.76 -5.51
N LEU A 180 -17.06 0.67 -4.22
CA LEU A 180 -16.91 -0.59 -3.47
C LEU A 180 -17.78 -1.71 -4.05
N ARG A 181 -19.01 -1.42 -4.50
CA ARG A 181 -19.86 -2.43 -5.17
C ARG A 181 -19.21 -2.94 -6.45
N VAL A 182 -18.62 -2.05 -7.25
CA VAL A 182 -17.95 -2.42 -8.51
C VAL A 182 -16.77 -3.36 -8.26
N ILE A 183 -16.01 -3.15 -7.18
CA ILE A 183 -14.84 -3.99 -6.87
C ILE A 183 -15.18 -5.23 -6.03
N GLY A 184 -16.45 -5.47 -5.69
CA GLY A 184 -16.91 -6.71 -5.07
C GLY A 184 -17.20 -6.66 -3.57
N ALA A 185 -17.34 -5.48 -2.95
CA ALA A 185 -17.72 -5.35 -1.56
C ALA A 185 -19.17 -4.84 -1.38
N THR A 186 -19.81 -5.27 -0.30
CA THR A 186 -21.02 -4.62 0.23
C THR A 186 -20.59 -3.40 1.06
N PRO A 187 -20.91 -2.18 0.64
CA PRO A 187 -20.44 -0.98 1.33
C PRO A 187 -21.28 -0.68 2.57
N VAL A 188 -20.61 -0.24 3.62
CA VAL A 188 -21.22 0.26 4.87
C VAL A 188 -20.52 1.57 5.26
N GLU A 189 -21.30 2.54 5.71
CA GLU A 189 -20.72 3.79 6.22
C GLU A 189 -20.12 3.58 7.61
N TYR A 190 -18.91 4.12 7.85
CA TYR A 190 -18.24 4.07 9.16
C TYR A 190 -18.86 5.08 10.16
N GLY A 191 -18.44 5.07 11.43
CA GLY A 191 -18.85 5.99 12.48
C GLY A 191 -20.04 5.49 13.29
N GLU A 192 -20.71 6.39 14.00
CA GLU A 192 -21.79 6.05 14.96
C GLU A 192 -22.82 5.10 14.33
N GLY A 193 -23.19 4.02 15.06
CA GLY A 193 -24.11 2.99 14.59
C GLY A 193 -23.51 1.97 13.62
N LEU A 194 -22.19 1.93 13.46
CA LEU A 194 -21.50 0.98 12.56
C LEU A 194 -21.91 -0.47 12.82
N VAL A 195 -21.94 -0.90 14.09
CA VAL A 195 -22.29 -2.29 14.47
C VAL A 195 -23.66 -2.70 13.92
N GLY A 196 -24.66 -1.82 14.05
CA GLY A 196 -26.02 -2.06 13.52
C GLY A 196 -26.01 -2.24 11.99
N ARG A 197 -25.36 -1.32 11.28
CA ARG A 197 -25.26 -1.37 9.82
C ARG A 197 -24.52 -2.62 9.31
N VAL A 198 -23.44 -3.04 10.00
CA VAL A 198 -22.72 -4.26 9.64
C VAL A 198 -23.58 -5.50 9.89
N ARG A 199 -24.32 -5.57 11.01
CA ARG A 199 -25.24 -6.70 11.29
C ARG A 199 -26.36 -6.81 10.26
N GLU A 200 -26.86 -5.68 9.74
CA GLU A 200 -27.84 -5.67 8.64
C GLU A 200 -27.22 -6.18 7.32
N ALA A 201 -25.98 -5.76 7.00
CA ALA A 201 -25.27 -6.16 5.79
C ALA A 201 -24.74 -7.60 5.84
N ALA A 202 -24.46 -8.12 7.03
CA ALA A 202 -23.92 -9.45 7.29
C ALA A 202 -24.69 -10.17 8.41
N PRO A 203 -25.96 -10.58 8.19
CA PRO A 203 -26.76 -11.25 9.21
C PRO A 203 -26.19 -12.61 9.64
N GLN A 204 -25.33 -13.22 8.81
CA GLN A 204 -24.58 -14.44 9.11
C GLN A 204 -23.42 -14.21 10.11
N GLY A 205 -23.06 -12.95 10.41
CA GLY A 205 -21.93 -12.59 11.24
C GLY A 205 -20.67 -12.23 10.46
N VAL A 206 -19.61 -11.87 11.19
CA VAL A 206 -18.27 -11.51 10.67
C VAL A 206 -17.26 -12.55 11.13
N ASP A 207 -16.50 -13.14 10.22
CA ASP A 207 -15.51 -14.19 10.50
C ASP A 207 -14.09 -13.64 10.66
N ALA A 208 -13.77 -12.55 10.02
CA ALA A 208 -12.47 -11.88 10.09
C ALA A 208 -12.61 -10.37 9.94
N VAL A 209 -11.68 -9.62 10.51
CA VAL A 209 -11.62 -8.15 10.38
C VAL A 209 -10.24 -7.72 9.95
N PHE A 210 -10.17 -6.89 8.91
CA PHE A 210 -8.97 -6.22 8.48
C PHE A 210 -9.16 -4.69 8.61
N ASP A 211 -8.44 -4.09 9.54
CA ASP A 211 -8.45 -2.64 9.71
C ASP A 211 -7.25 -1.99 9.01
N VAL A 212 -7.56 -1.27 7.93
CA VAL A 212 -6.60 -0.46 7.17
C VAL A 212 -6.68 1.01 7.55
N ALA A 213 -7.76 1.41 8.23
CA ALA A 213 -8.08 2.81 8.51
C ALA A 213 -7.38 3.36 9.76
N GLY A 214 -7.30 2.56 10.84
CA GLY A 214 -6.75 3.00 12.13
C GLY A 214 -7.49 4.20 12.72
N ARG A 215 -8.81 4.19 12.62
CA ARG A 215 -9.71 5.28 13.05
C ARG A 215 -10.61 4.88 14.21
N GLY A 216 -10.09 4.05 15.13
CA GLY A 216 -10.79 3.64 16.35
C GLY A 216 -11.94 2.65 16.12
N ALA A 217 -11.89 1.83 15.05
CA ALA A 217 -12.92 0.83 14.74
C ALA A 217 -12.72 -0.52 15.49
N LEU A 218 -11.64 -0.67 16.26
CA LEU A 218 -11.33 -1.93 16.94
C LEU A 218 -12.37 -2.36 17.96
N PRO A 219 -12.93 -1.48 18.83
CA PRO A 219 -14.00 -1.87 19.77
C PRO A 219 -15.25 -2.42 19.05
N ASP A 220 -15.72 -1.76 18.00
CA ASP A 220 -16.87 -2.21 17.20
C ASP A 220 -16.55 -3.56 16.51
N SER A 221 -15.31 -3.73 16.03
CA SER A 221 -14.83 -4.96 15.40
C SER A 221 -14.84 -6.14 16.39
N ILE A 222 -14.39 -5.94 17.62
CA ILE A 222 -14.41 -6.93 18.69
C ILE A 222 -15.86 -7.30 19.04
N GLU A 223 -16.77 -6.31 19.15
CA GLU A 223 -18.18 -6.58 19.39
C GLU A 223 -18.80 -7.41 18.26
N LEU A 224 -18.52 -7.08 17.00
CA LEU A 224 -19.00 -7.81 15.83
C LEU A 224 -18.47 -9.24 15.74
N ARG A 225 -17.28 -9.48 16.32
CA ARG A 225 -16.65 -10.79 16.45
C ARG A 225 -17.11 -11.56 17.72
N GLY A 226 -18.11 -11.08 18.44
CA GLY A 226 -18.63 -11.73 19.65
C GLY A 226 -17.74 -11.60 20.89
N GLY A 227 -16.88 -10.57 20.93
CA GLY A 227 -15.98 -10.27 22.05
C GLY A 227 -14.59 -10.91 21.93
N THR A 228 -14.26 -11.61 20.82
CA THR A 228 -12.92 -12.15 20.58
C THR A 228 -12.09 -11.20 19.73
N THR A 229 -10.77 -11.22 19.91
CA THR A 229 -9.79 -10.54 19.06
C THR A 229 -9.18 -11.46 18.00
N ASP A 230 -9.51 -12.75 18.03
CA ASP A 230 -9.07 -13.71 17.03
C ASP A 230 -9.51 -13.29 15.62
N ARG A 231 -8.61 -13.39 14.66
CA ARG A 231 -8.83 -12.98 13.27
C ARG A 231 -9.25 -11.52 13.13
N ILE A 232 -8.71 -10.65 14.02
CA ILE A 232 -8.74 -9.18 13.85
C ILE A 232 -7.30 -8.71 13.68
N VAL A 233 -7.00 -8.05 12.58
CA VAL A 233 -5.68 -7.49 12.28
C VAL A 233 -5.83 -6.03 11.85
N THR A 234 -4.99 -5.17 12.40
CA THR A 234 -4.82 -3.78 11.93
C THR A 234 -3.42 -3.54 11.39
N ILE A 235 -3.29 -2.62 10.45
CA ILE A 235 -2.01 -2.09 9.94
C ILE A 235 -1.84 -0.61 10.26
N SER A 236 -2.78 -0.02 10.95
CA SER A 236 -2.83 1.45 11.13
C SER A 236 -3.15 1.91 12.54
N ASP A 237 -3.89 1.12 13.33
CA ASP A 237 -4.36 1.54 14.65
C ASP A 237 -3.26 1.37 15.71
N GLN A 238 -2.83 2.49 16.31
CA GLN A 238 -1.77 2.50 17.32
C GLN A 238 -2.21 1.87 18.66
N ASP A 239 -3.53 1.79 18.90
CA ASP A 239 -4.09 1.24 20.14
C ASP A 239 -4.32 -0.29 20.05
N ALA A 240 -3.86 -0.93 18.99
CA ALA A 240 -4.01 -2.38 18.76
C ALA A 240 -3.63 -3.22 19.99
N ALA A 241 -2.45 -2.95 20.57
CA ALA A 241 -1.96 -3.67 21.73
C ALA A 241 -2.87 -3.49 22.97
N ALA A 242 -3.43 -2.31 23.18
CA ALA A 242 -4.35 -2.03 24.28
C ALA A 242 -5.66 -2.80 24.13
N HIS A 243 -6.06 -3.14 22.92
CA HIS A 243 -7.23 -3.96 22.61
C HIS A 243 -6.91 -5.46 22.48
N GLY A 244 -5.65 -5.87 22.60
CA GLY A 244 -5.24 -7.26 22.38
C GLY A 244 -5.37 -7.71 20.90
N VAL A 245 -5.34 -6.76 19.97
CA VAL A 245 -5.42 -6.99 18.52
C VAL A 245 -4.02 -7.04 17.93
N VAL A 246 -3.83 -7.86 16.90
CA VAL A 246 -2.56 -7.96 16.17
C VAL A 246 -2.34 -6.72 15.30
N PHE A 247 -1.19 -6.06 15.52
CA PHE A 247 -0.68 -5.02 14.60
C PHE A 247 0.27 -5.67 13.60
N SER A 248 -0.08 -5.65 12.31
CA SER A 248 0.70 -6.26 11.24
C SER A 248 1.53 -5.20 10.51
N GLY A 249 2.71 -4.87 11.05
CA GLY A 249 3.55 -3.75 10.59
C GLY A 249 4.47 -4.08 9.41
N GLY A 250 4.63 -5.35 9.02
CA GLY A 250 5.53 -5.75 7.94
C GLY A 250 5.46 -7.24 7.67
N GLY A 251 6.21 -7.71 6.67
CA GLY A 251 6.23 -9.12 6.29
C GLY A 251 7.14 -9.38 5.10
N ALA A 252 7.20 -10.63 4.67
CA ALA A 252 7.97 -11.04 3.52
C ALA A 252 7.48 -10.34 2.24
N ARG A 253 8.44 -10.02 1.37
CA ARG A 253 8.21 -9.53 0.02
C ARG A 253 8.41 -10.69 -0.94
N SER A 254 7.59 -10.80 -1.97
CA SER A 254 7.71 -11.86 -2.98
C SER A 254 7.59 -11.25 -4.36
N LYS A 255 8.63 -11.48 -5.18
CA LYS A 255 8.65 -11.14 -6.60
C LYS A 255 7.56 -11.88 -7.36
N GLU A 256 7.36 -13.16 -7.04
CA GLU A 256 6.39 -14.02 -7.71
C GLU A 256 4.96 -13.54 -7.45
N GLN A 257 4.64 -13.18 -6.20
CA GLN A 257 3.35 -12.58 -5.86
C GLN A 257 3.14 -11.25 -6.56
N LEU A 258 4.18 -10.38 -6.58
CA LEU A 258 4.09 -9.10 -7.26
C LEU A 258 3.87 -9.27 -8.76
N ALA A 259 4.58 -10.22 -9.39
CA ALA A 259 4.40 -10.54 -10.81
C ALA A 259 2.98 -11.05 -11.10
N GLU A 260 2.43 -11.91 -10.23
CA GLU A 260 1.06 -12.40 -10.37
C GLU A 260 0.02 -11.27 -10.22
N HIS A 261 0.21 -10.37 -9.24
CA HIS A 261 -0.68 -9.22 -9.07
C HIS A 261 -0.60 -8.26 -10.26
N ALA A 262 0.60 -8.05 -10.82
CA ALA A 262 0.79 -7.24 -12.02
C ALA A 262 0.10 -7.89 -13.25
N ARG A 263 0.19 -9.21 -13.39
CA ARG A 263 -0.52 -9.96 -14.43
C ARG A 263 -2.03 -9.83 -14.28
N LEU A 264 -2.57 -10.04 -13.07
CA LEU A 264 -4.00 -9.88 -12.78
C LEU A 264 -4.47 -8.46 -13.08
N ALA A 265 -3.65 -7.45 -12.77
CA ALA A 265 -3.98 -6.06 -13.08
C ALA A 265 -4.00 -5.80 -14.60
N ALA A 266 -3.05 -6.34 -15.35
CA ALA A 266 -3.00 -6.25 -16.80
C ALA A 266 -4.22 -6.91 -17.48
N GLU A 267 -4.72 -7.99 -16.91
CA GLU A 267 -5.92 -8.71 -17.36
C GLU A 267 -7.24 -8.06 -16.88
N GLY A 268 -7.17 -6.99 -16.07
CA GLY A 268 -8.34 -6.30 -15.51
C GLY A 268 -9.01 -7.02 -14.34
N GLY A 269 -8.38 -8.07 -13.80
CA GLY A 269 -8.87 -8.83 -12.63
C GLY A 269 -8.50 -8.20 -11.28
N LEU A 270 -7.58 -7.23 -11.26
CA LEU A 270 -7.17 -6.49 -10.06
C LEU A 270 -6.92 -5.03 -10.44
N ARG A 271 -7.43 -4.11 -9.64
CA ARG A 271 -7.21 -2.68 -9.88
C ARG A 271 -7.00 -1.92 -8.56
N VAL A 272 -5.91 -1.19 -8.46
CA VAL A 272 -5.72 -0.14 -7.48
C VAL A 272 -5.88 1.19 -8.21
N GLN A 273 -6.98 1.90 -7.95
CA GLN A 273 -7.26 3.15 -8.67
C GLN A 273 -6.21 4.20 -8.33
N VAL A 274 -5.64 4.83 -9.33
CA VAL A 274 -4.84 6.05 -9.15
C VAL A 274 -5.80 7.24 -9.10
N GLU A 275 -5.87 7.91 -7.95
CA GLU A 275 -6.71 9.10 -7.79
C GLU A 275 -6.05 10.31 -8.42
N ARG A 276 -4.74 10.42 -8.25
CA ARG A 276 -3.97 11.55 -8.79
C ARG A 276 -2.52 11.17 -9.04
N ALA A 277 -2.01 11.56 -10.19
CA ALA A 277 -0.58 11.63 -10.47
C ALA A 277 -0.13 13.09 -10.39
N LEU A 278 0.97 13.34 -9.67
CA LEU A 278 1.54 14.66 -9.45
C LEU A 278 3.01 14.68 -9.88
N PRO A 279 3.55 15.82 -10.33
CA PRO A 279 4.98 15.97 -10.54
C PRO A 279 5.77 15.69 -9.25
N LEU A 280 7.00 15.19 -9.37
CA LEU A 280 7.86 14.90 -8.23
C LEU A 280 8.02 16.10 -7.29
N VAL A 281 8.13 17.30 -7.84
CA VAL A 281 8.27 18.55 -7.07
C VAL A 281 7.11 18.81 -6.12
N ASP A 282 5.93 18.24 -6.38
CA ASP A 282 4.73 18.38 -5.56
C ASP A 282 4.61 17.28 -4.48
N ALA A 283 5.72 16.59 -4.15
CA ALA A 283 5.74 15.51 -3.15
C ALA A 283 5.22 15.95 -1.76
N ALA A 284 5.49 17.18 -1.35
CA ALA A 284 4.95 17.75 -0.11
C ALA A 284 3.42 17.80 -0.13
N ASP A 285 2.82 18.20 -1.26
CA ASP A 285 1.36 18.23 -1.43
C ASP A 285 0.78 16.81 -1.51
N ALA A 286 1.45 15.90 -2.19
CA ALA A 286 1.03 14.49 -2.24
C ALA A 286 1.02 13.86 -0.84
N GLN A 287 2.06 14.08 -0.01
CA GLN A 287 2.09 13.58 1.35
C GLN A 287 1.05 14.27 2.25
N ARG A 288 0.82 15.58 2.07
CA ARG A 288 -0.24 16.31 2.79
C ARG A 288 -1.63 15.74 2.50
N LEU A 289 -1.91 15.40 1.23
CA LEU A 289 -3.16 14.74 0.83
C LEU A 289 -3.27 13.35 1.44
N SER A 290 -2.18 12.57 1.44
CA SER A 290 -2.14 11.24 2.06
C SER A 290 -2.38 11.31 3.58
N GLU A 291 -1.78 12.27 4.26
CA GLU A 291 -1.89 12.48 5.72
C GLU A 291 -3.30 12.96 6.12
N ALA A 292 -3.92 13.81 5.32
CA ALA A 292 -5.32 14.24 5.53
C ALA A 292 -6.31 13.08 5.40
N GLY A 293 -5.95 12.02 4.71
CA GLY A 293 -6.83 10.88 4.42
C GLY A 293 -7.83 11.20 3.30
N HIS A 294 -8.84 10.34 3.15
CA HIS A 294 -9.90 10.45 2.15
C HIS A 294 -9.44 10.25 0.68
N VAL A 295 -8.21 9.81 0.46
CA VAL A 295 -7.72 9.41 -0.87
C VAL A 295 -8.41 8.10 -1.27
N ARG A 296 -9.06 8.09 -2.44
CA ARG A 296 -9.61 6.86 -3.02
C ARG A 296 -8.54 6.18 -3.87
N GLY A 297 -8.03 5.05 -3.37
CA GLY A 297 -6.91 4.34 -4.03
C GLY A 297 -5.56 4.99 -3.73
N LYS A 298 -4.81 5.38 -4.76
CA LYS A 298 -3.38 5.72 -4.69
C LYS A 298 -3.08 7.11 -5.22
N LEU A 299 -2.10 7.77 -4.61
CA LEU A 299 -1.38 8.92 -5.18
C LEU A 299 -0.06 8.42 -5.77
N VAL A 300 0.37 9.03 -6.86
CA VAL A 300 1.60 8.69 -7.58
C VAL A 300 2.38 9.96 -7.89
N LEU A 301 3.71 9.90 -7.77
CA LEU A 301 4.63 10.97 -8.18
C LEU A 301 5.33 10.58 -9.48
N LEU A 302 5.53 11.58 -10.35
CA LEU A 302 6.20 11.44 -11.65
C LEU A 302 7.49 12.26 -11.61
N PRO A 303 8.67 11.61 -11.53
CA PRO A 303 9.98 12.26 -11.59
C PRO A 303 10.29 12.94 -12.90
#